data_36fa2990cd96200f25fa9ca391471115
#
_entry.id   36fa2990cd96200f25fa9ca391471115
#
_cell.length_a   1.000
_cell.length_b   1.000
_cell.length_c   1.000
_cell.angle_alpha   90.00
_cell.angle_beta   90.00
_cell.angle_gamma   90.00
#
_symmetry.space_group_name_H-M   'P 1'
#
loop_
_entity.id
_entity.type
_entity.pdbx_description
1 polymer ?
#
loop_
_entity_poly.entity_id
_entity_poly.type
_entity_poly.pdbx_seq_one_letter_code
_entity_poly.pdbx_strand_id
1 'polypeptide(L)'
;MAKAVVTGASSGIGKAITNKLLTMGYEVIGVSRSVKDDDFHHTNFQALPCNLSDEQETIRLCKNLKKENISILINCAGFGRFEPHEELHVNTISTMTFVNLTAPMLLTNATLRSLKENEGYLININSIEALRASKFAAVYSATKAGLKAFGDSLFEETRKSSLSVTNINPDMTQSNFYDELRFDVSQKGDEKLLASDIANAVEHILSMRKGAVVSEYTIRSLKFGISKKPKR
;
A
#
# COMPACT_ATOMS: atom_id res chain seq x y z
N MET A 1 13.33 -6.05 -18.33
CA MET A 1 13.04 -4.95 -17.38
C MET A 1 12.65 -5.54 -16.03
N ALA A 2 12.86 -4.81 -14.95
CA ALA A 2 12.39 -5.26 -13.63
C ALA A 2 10.87 -5.08 -13.53
N LYS A 3 10.19 -6.08 -12.98
CA LYS A 3 8.71 -6.13 -12.91
C LYS A 3 8.23 -5.80 -11.51
N ALA A 4 7.29 -4.87 -11.42
CA ALA A 4 6.67 -4.43 -10.18
C ALA A 4 5.20 -4.83 -10.11
N VAL A 5 4.71 -5.19 -8.94
CA VAL A 5 3.29 -5.36 -8.63
C VAL A 5 2.85 -4.26 -7.67
N VAL A 6 1.78 -3.55 -8.01
CA VAL A 6 1.20 -2.50 -7.17
C VAL A 6 -0.26 -2.82 -6.89
N THR A 7 -0.61 -3.03 -5.63
CA THR A 7 -2.02 -3.18 -5.23
C THR A 7 -2.67 -1.82 -4.98
N GLY A 8 -3.97 -1.69 -5.26
CA GLY A 8 -4.67 -0.40 -5.19
C GLY A 8 -4.31 0.56 -6.33
N ALA A 9 -3.87 0.05 -7.49
CA ALA A 9 -3.31 0.84 -8.58
C ALA A 9 -4.30 1.80 -9.28
N SER A 10 -5.62 1.62 -9.13
CA SER A 10 -6.62 2.41 -9.87
C SER A 10 -6.81 3.85 -9.38
N SER A 11 -6.37 4.18 -8.16
CA SER A 11 -6.62 5.49 -7.56
C SER A 11 -5.58 5.90 -6.53
N GLY A 12 -5.62 7.17 -6.11
CA GLY A 12 -4.87 7.70 -4.98
C GLY A 12 -3.37 7.39 -5.01
N ILE A 13 -2.85 6.92 -3.89
CA ILE A 13 -1.42 6.61 -3.69
C ILE A 13 -0.95 5.52 -4.66
N GLY A 14 -1.72 4.43 -4.82
CA GLY A 14 -1.35 3.33 -5.71
C GLY A 14 -1.24 3.76 -7.17
N LYS A 15 -2.15 4.62 -7.65
CA LYS A 15 -2.08 5.20 -9.01
C LYS A 15 -0.84 6.10 -9.18
N ALA A 16 -0.55 6.94 -8.20
CA ALA A 16 0.64 7.81 -8.25
C ALA A 16 1.94 6.99 -8.26
N ILE A 17 2.03 5.93 -7.45
CA ILE A 17 3.17 5.01 -7.43
C ILE A 17 3.30 4.29 -8.77
N THR A 18 2.20 3.79 -9.34
CA THR A 18 2.20 3.11 -10.64
C THR A 18 2.74 4.02 -11.74
N ASN A 19 2.24 5.27 -11.83
CA ASN A 19 2.77 6.26 -12.79
C ASN A 19 4.27 6.51 -12.59
N LYS A 20 4.72 6.66 -11.34
CA LYS A 20 6.14 6.87 -11.02
C LYS A 20 7.00 5.70 -11.48
N LEU A 21 6.60 4.46 -11.21
CA LEU A 21 7.34 3.27 -11.62
C LEU A 21 7.42 3.13 -13.15
N LEU A 22 6.32 3.41 -13.86
CA LEU A 22 6.30 3.43 -15.32
C LEU A 22 7.27 4.49 -15.88
N THR A 23 7.29 5.69 -15.31
CA THR A 23 8.23 6.75 -15.68
C THR A 23 9.69 6.34 -15.42
N MET A 24 9.94 5.53 -14.38
CA MET A 24 11.27 4.98 -14.07
C MET A 24 11.65 3.80 -14.98
N GLY A 25 10.78 3.36 -15.89
CA GLY A 25 11.04 2.28 -16.86
C GLY A 25 10.78 0.87 -16.34
N TYR A 26 10.03 0.71 -15.26
CA TYR A 26 9.59 -0.61 -14.79
C TYR A 26 8.42 -1.15 -15.61
N GLU A 27 8.33 -2.48 -15.71
CA GLU A 27 7.07 -3.15 -16.06
C GLU A 27 6.18 -3.19 -14.81
N VAL A 28 4.93 -2.78 -14.93
CA VAL A 28 4.03 -2.70 -13.76
C VAL A 28 2.76 -3.50 -13.96
N ILE A 29 2.53 -4.45 -13.07
CA ILE A 29 1.23 -5.12 -12.90
C ILE A 29 0.44 -4.33 -11.86
N GLY A 30 -0.61 -3.64 -12.30
CA GLY A 30 -1.54 -2.93 -11.43
C GLY A 30 -2.68 -3.82 -10.98
N VAL A 31 -2.88 -3.96 -9.67
CA VAL A 31 -3.93 -4.79 -9.08
C VAL A 31 -4.96 -3.92 -8.38
N SER A 32 -6.21 -3.98 -8.80
CA SER A 32 -7.37 -3.42 -8.08
C SER A 32 -8.67 -3.97 -8.68
N ARG A 33 -9.81 -3.65 -8.06
CA ARG A 33 -11.14 -4.08 -8.56
C ARG A 33 -11.50 -3.52 -9.93
N SER A 34 -11.06 -2.30 -10.22
CA SER A 34 -11.52 -1.51 -11.37
C SER A 34 -10.39 -1.07 -12.32
N VAL A 35 -9.17 -1.54 -12.11
CA VAL A 35 -8.03 -1.18 -12.98
C VAL A 35 -8.22 -1.75 -14.38
N LYS A 36 -7.85 -0.96 -15.39
CA LYS A 36 -7.89 -1.31 -16.82
C LYS A 36 -6.55 -0.97 -17.47
N ASP A 37 -6.21 -1.64 -18.56
CA ASP A 37 -4.96 -1.39 -19.29
C ASP A 37 -4.87 0.07 -19.77
N ASP A 38 -5.99 0.66 -20.17
CA ASP A 38 -6.06 2.04 -20.65
C ASP A 38 -5.88 3.11 -19.56
N ASP A 39 -5.89 2.74 -18.26
CA ASP A 39 -5.81 3.71 -17.17
C ASP A 39 -4.47 4.48 -17.13
N PHE A 40 -3.43 3.93 -17.77
CA PHE A 40 -2.08 4.50 -17.75
C PHE A 40 -1.52 4.80 -19.15
N HIS A 41 -2.17 4.37 -20.24
CA HIS A 41 -1.71 4.55 -21.61
C HIS A 41 -0.20 4.25 -21.82
N HIS A 42 0.28 3.17 -21.23
CA HIS A 42 1.71 2.81 -21.21
C HIS A 42 1.92 1.34 -21.57
N THR A 43 2.82 1.06 -22.51
CA THR A 43 3.07 -0.31 -23.01
C THR A 43 3.61 -1.26 -21.98
N ASN A 44 4.28 -0.76 -20.92
CA ASN A 44 4.82 -1.55 -19.83
C ASN A 44 3.81 -1.70 -18.66
N PHE A 45 2.55 -1.31 -18.86
CA PHE A 45 1.52 -1.50 -17.86
C PHE A 45 0.61 -2.67 -18.24
N GLN A 46 0.28 -3.46 -17.24
CA GLN A 46 -0.71 -4.55 -17.33
C GLN A 46 -1.71 -4.42 -16.18
N ALA A 47 -2.98 -4.35 -16.52
CA ALA A 47 -4.05 -4.41 -15.51
C ALA A 47 -4.30 -5.87 -15.11
N LEU A 48 -4.46 -6.10 -13.82
CA LEU A 48 -4.86 -7.39 -13.27
C LEU A 48 -6.02 -7.17 -12.28
N PRO A 49 -7.27 -7.10 -12.79
CA PRO A 49 -8.44 -6.90 -11.95
C PRO A 49 -8.58 -7.99 -10.90
N CYS A 50 -8.70 -7.59 -9.63
CA CYS A 50 -8.87 -8.50 -8.50
C CYS A 50 -9.52 -7.77 -7.33
N ASN A 51 -10.54 -8.37 -6.75
CA ASN A 51 -11.13 -7.92 -5.50
C ASN A 51 -10.37 -8.54 -4.31
N LEU A 52 -9.45 -7.79 -3.72
CA LEU A 52 -8.66 -8.24 -2.58
C LEU A 52 -9.49 -8.45 -1.28
N SER A 53 -10.79 -8.15 -1.27
CA SER A 53 -11.67 -8.54 -0.18
C SER A 53 -12.28 -9.94 -0.36
N ASP A 54 -12.13 -10.52 -1.54
CA ASP A 54 -12.49 -11.90 -1.85
C ASP A 54 -11.26 -12.80 -1.68
N GLU A 55 -11.31 -13.70 -0.72
CA GLU A 55 -10.21 -14.61 -0.41
C GLU A 55 -9.86 -15.51 -1.60
N GLN A 56 -10.87 -16.03 -2.31
CA GLN A 56 -10.65 -16.93 -3.44
C GLN A 56 -10.01 -16.19 -4.64
N GLU A 57 -10.43 -14.97 -4.90
CA GLU A 57 -9.77 -14.14 -5.92
C GLU A 57 -8.32 -13.83 -5.52
N THR A 58 -8.09 -13.48 -4.26
CA THR A 58 -6.74 -13.23 -3.73
C THR A 58 -5.84 -14.47 -3.86
N ILE A 59 -6.36 -15.66 -3.54
CA ILE A 59 -5.61 -16.92 -3.70
C ILE A 59 -5.31 -17.19 -5.18
N ARG A 60 -6.26 -16.95 -6.11
CA ARG A 60 -6.02 -17.07 -7.55
C ARG A 60 -4.94 -16.10 -8.03
N LEU A 61 -5.00 -14.85 -7.57
CA LEU A 61 -3.97 -13.85 -7.84
C LEU A 61 -2.58 -14.33 -7.36
N CYS A 62 -2.48 -14.82 -6.14
CA CYS A 62 -1.24 -15.38 -5.58
C CYS A 62 -0.67 -16.50 -6.46
N LYS A 63 -1.52 -17.43 -6.94
CA LYS A 63 -1.09 -18.52 -7.85
C LYS A 63 -0.54 -17.98 -9.18
N ASN A 64 -1.10 -16.91 -9.70
CA ASN A 64 -0.64 -16.26 -10.92
C ASN A 64 0.70 -15.56 -10.68
N LEU A 65 0.79 -14.72 -9.65
CA LEU A 65 2.00 -13.97 -9.34
C LEU A 65 3.19 -14.86 -8.98
N LYS A 66 2.94 -16.04 -8.42
CA LYS A 66 4.01 -17.03 -8.12
C LYS A 66 4.77 -17.51 -9.37
N LYS A 67 4.18 -17.35 -10.56
CA LYS A 67 4.79 -17.73 -11.84
C LYS A 67 5.55 -16.58 -12.49
N GLU A 68 5.41 -15.37 -11.97
CA GLU A 68 6.01 -14.14 -12.50
C GLU A 68 7.38 -13.88 -11.86
N ASN A 69 8.27 -13.27 -12.65
CA ASN A 69 9.57 -12.82 -12.16
C ASN A 69 9.44 -11.41 -11.57
N ILE A 70 9.02 -11.34 -10.31
CA ILE A 70 8.72 -10.07 -9.61
C ILE A 70 9.96 -9.55 -8.89
N SER A 71 10.31 -8.29 -9.15
CA SER A 71 11.40 -7.57 -8.47
C SER A 71 10.89 -6.60 -7.41
N ILE A 72 9.64 -6.13 -7.51
CA ILE A 72 9.06 -5.16 -6.58
C ILE A 72 7.63 -5.57 -6.26
N LEU A 73 7.29 -5.63 -4.96
CA LEU A 73 5.91 -5.73 -4.50
C LEU A 73 5.57 -4.51 -3.65
N ILE A 74 4.52 -3.77 -4.04
CA ILE A 74 3.99 -2.64 -3.28
C ILE A 74 2.58 -2.96 -2.78
N ASN A 75 2.47 -3.25 -1.51
CA ASN A 75 1.21 -3.44 -0.81
C ASN A 75 0.61 -2.06 -0.48
N CYS A 76 -0.25 -1.53 -1.36
CA CYS A 76 -0.86 -0.21 -1.21
C CYS A 76 -2.39 -0.27 -1.08
N ALA A 77 -3.04 -1.35 -1.48
CA ALA A 77 -4.48 -1.51 -1.30
C ALA A 77 -4.85 -1.48 0.19
N GLY A 78 -5.91 -0.76 0.51
CA GLY A 78 -6.42 -0.69 1.87
C GLY A 78 -7.58 0.29 1.98
N PHE A 79 -8.35 0.16 3.04
CA PHE A 79 -9.41 1.11 3.40
C PHE A 79 -9.51 1.23 4.92
N GLY A 80 -10.19 2.27 5.39
CA GLY A 80 -10.44 2.52 6.82
C GLY A 80 -11.90 2.81 7.11
N ARG A 81 -12.32 2.50 8.34
CA ARG A 81 -13.57 2.98 8.97
C ARG A 81 -13.21 3.51 10.35
N PHE A 82 -13.76 4.66 10.68
CA PHE A 82 -13.43 5.41 11.88
C PHE A 82 -14.73 5.69 12.64
N GLU A 83 -15.14 4.75 13.45
CA GLU A 83 -16.41 4.73 14.19
C GLU A 83 -16.19 4.15 15.59
N PRO A 84 -17.09 4.41 16.56
CA PRO A 84 -17.11 3.68 17.83
C PRO A 84 -17.07 2.17 17.54
N HIS A 85 -16.27 1.42 18.30
CA HIS A 85 -16.05 0.01 17.98
C HIS A 85 -17.33 -0.82 18.01
N GLU A 86 -18.23 -0.51 18.92
CA GLU A 86 -19.56 -1.13 19.05
C GLU A 86 -20.51 -0.84 17.88
N GLU A 87 -20.23 0.18 17.07
CA GLU A 87 -21.02 0.52 15.87
C GLU A 87 -20.43 -0.13 14.60
N LEU A 88 -19.20 -0.66 14.65
CA LEU A 88 -18.60 -1.32 13.48
C LEU A 88 -19.29 -2.65 13.18
N HIS A 89 -19.76 -2.78 11.95
CA HIS A 89 -20.34 -4.05 11.49
C HIS A 89 -19.26 -5.15 11.41
N VAL A 90 -19.59 -6.37 11.84
CA VAL A 90 -18.66 -7.53 11.87
C VAL A 90 -17.98 -7.76 10.52
N ASN A 91 -18.74 -7.67 9.41
CA ASN A 91 -18.18 -7.82 8.07
C ASN A 91 -17.15 -6.72 7.72
N THR A 92 -17.34 -5.50 8.23
CA THR A 92 -16.37 -4.40 8.04
C THR A 92 -15.06 -4.72 8.75
N ILE A 93 -15.14 -5.25 9.98
CA ILE A 93 -13.95 -5.65 10.75
C ILE A 93 -13.19 -6.74 9.99
N SER A 94 -13.89 -7.81 9.58
CA SER A 94 -13.29 -8.94 8.86
C SER A 94 -12.68 -8.51 7.53
N THR A 95 -13.43 -7.73 6.73
CA THR A 95 -12.98 -7.26 5.42
C THR A 95 -11.77 -6.33 5.54
N MET A 96 -11.79 -5.39 6.51
CA MET A 96 -10.68 -4.47 6.74
C MET A 96 -9.42 -5.22 7.18
N THR A 97 -9.56 -6.20 8.06
CA THR A 97 -8.45 -7.05 8.50
C THR A 97 -7.89 -7.86 7.33
N PHE A 98 -8.76 -8.43 6.50
CA PHE A 98 -8.32 -9.20 5.35
C PHE A 98 -7.59 -8.33 4.33
N VAL A 99 -8.17 -7.23 3.88
CA VAL A 99 -7.58 -6.37 2.84
C VAL A 99 -6.31 -5.67 3.30
N ASN A 100 -6.31 -5.14 4.53
CA ASN A 100 -5.18 -4.33 5.01
C ASN A 100 -4.02 -5.15 5.56
N LEU A 101 -4.24 -6.41 5.95
CA LEU A 101 -3.24 -7.23 6.63
C LEU A 101 -3.07 -8.60 5.99
N THR A 102 -4.13 -9.41 5.88
CA THR A 102 -4.02 -10.80 5.41
C THR A 102 -3.62 -10.86 3.93
N ALA A 103 -4.28 -10.11 3.06
CA ALA A 103 -3.97 -10.09 1.63
C ALA A 103 -2.53 -9.66 1.33
N PRO A 104 -1.97 -8.58 1.92
CA PRO A 104 -0.54 -8.27 1.85
C PRO A 104 0.38 -9.42 2.25
N MET A 105 0.07 -10.15 3.33
CA MET A 105 0.85 -11.31 3.75
C MET A 105 0.82 -12.44 2.71
N LEU A 106 -0.37 -12.75 2.15
CA LEU A 106 -0.54 -13.76 1.12
C LEU A 106 0.21 -13.40 -0.17
N LEU A 107 0.09 -12.17 -0.64
CA LEU A 107 0.80 -11.67 -1.82
C LEU A 107 2.31 -11.69 -1.62
N THR A 108 2.78 -11.29 -0.45
CA THR A 108 4.19 -11.35 -0.09
C THR A 108 4.69 -12.81 -0.10
N ASN A 109 3.96 -13.74 0.52
CA ASN A 109 4.32 -15.17 0.50
C ASN A 109 4.44 -15.70 -0.94
N ALA A 110 3.51 -15.34 -1.81
CA ALA A 110 3.49 -15.80 -3.20
C ALA A 110 4.68 -15.28 -4.02
N THR A 111 5.15 -14.06 -3.74
CA THR A 111 6.21 -13.38 -4.50
C THR A 111 7.59 -13.44 -3.84
N LEU A 112 7.67 -13.83 -2.57
CA LEU A 112 8.88 -13.72 -1.74
C LEU A 112 10.11 -14.39 -2.36
N ARG A 113 9.92 -15.55 -2.98
CA ARG A 113 11.03 -16.26 -3.63
C ARG A 113 11.61 -15.44 -4.77
N SER A 114 10.76 -14.93 -5.66
CA SER A 114 11.18 -14.10 -6.79
C SER A 114 11.81 -12.79 -6.32
N LEU A 115 11.24 -12.15 -5.30
CA LEU A 115 11.81 -10.94 -4.69
C LEU A 115 13.22 -11.18 -4.15
N LYS A 116 13.46 -12.31 -3.48
CA LYS A 116 14.81 -12.69 -2.99
C LYS A 116 15.79 -12.95 -4.14
N GLU A 117 15.36 -13.72 -5.15
CA GLU A 117 16.18 -14.04 -6.33
C GLU A 117 16.58 -12.78 -7.13
N ASN A 118 15.73 -11.75 -7.13
CA ASN A 118 15.97 -10.47 -7.80
C ASN A 118 16.66 -9.43 -6.92
N GLU A 119 17.05 -9.72 -5.68
CA GLU A 119 17.52 -8.71 -4.70
C GLU A 119 16.57 -7.50 -4.66
N GLY A 120 15.28 -7.77 -4.64
CA GLY A 120 14.21 -6.84 -4.93
C GLY A 120 13.73 -6.04 -3.73
N TYR A 121 12.50 -5.53 -3.84
CA TYR A 121 11.89 -4.63 -2.85
C TYR A 121 10.49 -5.10 -2.47
N LEU A 122 10.22 -5.14 -1.18
CA LEU A 122 8.88 -5.19 -0.60
C LEU A 122 8.59 -3.85 0.07
N ILE A 123 7.55 -3.15 -0.38
CA ILE A 123 7.16 -1.86 0.21
C ILE A 123 5.70 -1.96 0.70
N ASN A 124 5.49 -1.77 1.98
CA ASN A 124 4.17 -1.73 2.59
C ASN A 124 3.74 -0.27 2.80
N ILE A 125 2.62 0.13 2.21
CA ILE A 125 2.01 1.43 2.49
C ILE A 125 1.11 1.28 3.72
N ASN A 126 1.67 1.66 4.84
CA ASN A 126 1.03 1.64 6.15
C ASN A 126 0.21 2.91 6.41
N SER A 127 0.39 3.51 7.54
CA SER A 127 -0.20 4.78 7.97
C SER A 127 0.53 5.27 9.22
N ILE A 128 0.43 6.55 9.52
CA ILE A 128 0.79 7.09 10.84
C ILE A 128 0.03 6.37 11.96
N GLU A 129 -1.14 5.79 11.66
CA GLU A 129 -1.94 5.00 12.59
C GLU A 129 -1.30 3.64 12.96
N ALA A 130 -0.25 3.22 12.27
CA ALA A 130 0.59 2.10 12.69
C ALA A 130 1.49 2.44 13.89
N LEU A 131 1.72 3.72 14.13
CA LEU A 131 2.68 4.26 15.12
C LEU A 131 1.99 4.90 16.33
N ARG A 132 0.67 5.07 16.29
CA ARG A 132 -0.10 5.72 17.34
C ARG A 132 -1.48 5.10 17.50
N ALA A 133 -2.13 5.37 18.64
CA ALA A 133 -3.52 5.01 18.87
C ALA A 133 -4.41 6.24 18.64
N SER A 134 -5.37 6.14 17.71
CA SER A 134 -6.33 7.20 17.45
C SER A 134 -7.74 6.78 17.83
N LYS A 135 -8.52 7.74 18.33
CA LYS A 135 -9.93 7.54 18.68
C LYS A 135 -10.71 7.11 17.44
N PHE A 136 -11.56 6.10 17.58
CA PHE A 136 -12.38 5.50 16.53
C PHE A 136 -11.62 4.76 15.42
N ALA A 137 -10.32 4.54 15.57
CA ALA A 137 -9.47 3.88 14.59
C ALA A 137 -9.03 2.47 15.02
N ALA A 138 -9.62 1.88 16.06
CA ALA A 138 -9.10 0.67 16.72
C ALA A 138 -8.74 -0.45 15.73
N VAL A 139 -9.67 -0.83 14.85
CA VAL A 139 -9.43 -1.90 13.85
C VAL A 139 -8.44 -1.46 12.79
N TYR A 140 -8.58 -0.25 12.25
CA TYR A 140 -7.67 0.28 11.24
C TYR A 140 -6.23 0.36 11.76
N SER A 141 -6.03 0.95 12.95
CA SER A 141 -4.72 1.04 13.59
C SER A 141 -4.12 -0.35 13.86
N ALA A 142 -4.94 -1.30 14.35
CA ALA A 142 -4.49 -2.67 14.55
C ALA A 142 -4.00 -3.33 13.26
N THR A 143 -4.74 -3.16 12.13
CA THR A 143 -4.34 -3.72 10.84
C THR A 143 -3.04 -3.10 10.33
N LYS A 144 -2.87 -1.78 10.46
CA LYS A 144 -1.67 -1.06 10.01
C LYS A 144 -0.47 -1.34 10.91
N ALA A 145 -0.66 -1.42 12.23
CA ALA A 145 0.39 -1.85 13.17
C ALA A 145 0.81 -3.30 12.91
N GLY A 146 -0.15 -4.19 12.63
CA GLY A 146 0.13 -5.58 12.25
C GLY A 146 0.94 -5.68 10.96
N LEU A 147 0.57 -4.90 9.91
CA LEU A 147 1.31 -4.88 8.65
C LEU A 147 2.74 -4.32 8.83
N LYS A 148 2.90 -3.30 9.68
CA LYS A 148 4.23 -2.79 10.03
C LYS A 148 5.06 -3.86 10.72
N ALA A 149 4.54 -4.49 11.76
CA ALA A 149 5.23 -5.54 12.50
C ALA A 149 5.58 -6.74 11.59
N PHE A 150 4.70 -7.12 10.66
CA PHE A 150 4.99 -8.11 9.63
C PHE A 150 6.19 -7.70 8.77
N GLY A 151 6.21 -6.46 8.27
CA GLY A 151 7.32 -5.94 7.47
C GLY A 151 8.64 -5.92 8.25
N ASP A 152 8.63 -5.46 9.50
CA ASP A 152 9.80 -5.42 10.37
C ASP A 152 10.38 -6.81 10.62
N SER A 153 9.52 -7.79 10.93
CA SER A 153 9.93 -9.18 11.15
C SER A 153 10.48 -9.82 9.88
N LEU A 154 9.83 -9.56 8.74
CA LEU A 154 10.27 -10.10 7.45
C LEU A 154 11.60 -9.50 7.01
N PHE A 155 11.85 -8.22 7.31
CA PHE A 155 13.17 -7.60 7.10
C PHE A 155 14.26 -8.37 7.82
N GLU A 156 14.09 -8.68 9.12
CA GLU A 156 15.07 -9.44 9.88
C GLU A 156 15.25 -10.87 9.34
N GLU A 157 14.15 -11.53 8.95
CA GLU A 157 14.19 -12.87 8.35
C GLU A 157 14.97 -12.91 7.03
N THR A 158 14.85 -11.84 6.22
CA THR A 158 15.35 -11.82 4.83
C THR A 158 16.67 -11.09 4.65
N ARG A 159 17.30 -10.57 5.69
CA ARG A 159 18.55 -9.77 5.62
C ARG A 159 19.69 -10.46 4.86
N LYS A 160 19.76 -11.80 4.93
CA LYS A 160 20.80 -12.56 4.22
C LYS A 160 20.54 -12.76 2.73
N SER A 161 19.34 -12.45 2.25
CA SER A 161 18.92 -12.62 0.85
C SER A 161 18.91 -11.34 0.03
N SER A 162 19.46 -10.25 0.56
CA SER A 162 19.52 -8.93 -0.10
C SER A 162 18.15 -8.34 -0.48
N LEU A 163 17.04 -8.85 0.08
CA LEU A 163 15.71 -8.27 -0.08
C LEU A 163 15.58 -7.00 0.77
N SER A 164 15.19 -5.92 0.15
CA SER A 164 14.86 -4.67 0.84
C SER A 164 13.39 -4.67 1.25
N VAL A 165 13.11 -4.52 2.55
CA VAL A 165 11.75 -4.39 3.09
C VAL A 165 11.58 -3.01 3.71
N THR A 166 10.55 -2.28 3.27
CA THR A 166 10.28 -0.91 3.72
C THR A 166 8.83 -0.76 4.16
N ASN A 167 8.63 -0.15 5.31
CA ASN A 167 7.33 0.32 5.80
C ASN A 167 7.23 1.84 5.60
N ILE A 168 6.34 2.32 4.72
CA ILE A 168 6.03 3.74 4.57
C ILE A 168 4.81 4.06 5.41
N ASN A 169 4.91 5.06 6.29
CA ASN A 169 3.85 5.49 7.21
C ASN A 169 3.40 6.92 6.85
N PRO A 170 2.49 7.08 5.87
CA PRO A 170 1.97 8.40 5.53
C PRO A 170 1.01 8.92 6.62
N ASP A 171 1.01 10.24 6.83
CA ASP A 171 -0.08 10.96 7.47
C ASP A 171 -1.23 11.18 6.46
N MET A 172 -2.19 12.02 6.78
CA MET A 172 -3.37 12.27 5.94
C MET A 172 -2.97 12.69 4.52
N THR A 173 -3.25 11.80 3.56
CA THR A 173 -2.87 11.96 2.15
C THR A 173 -4.12 12.13 1.29
N GLN A 174 -4.18 13.16 0.47
CA GLN A 174 -5.29 13.41 -0.45
C GLN A 174 -5.48 12.23 -1.41
N SER A 175 -6.64 11.58 -1.33
CA SER A 175 -6.99 10.41 -2.14
C SER A 175 -8.48 10.07 -1.96
N ASN A 176 -8.99 9.12 -2.76
CA ASN A 176 -10.35 8.59 -2.62
C ASN A 176 -10.59 7.79 -1.32
N PHE A 177 -9.57 7.59 -0.50
CA PHE A 177 -9.68 6.88 0.79
C PHE A 177 -10.75 7.47 1.71
N TYR A 178 -10.97 8.79 1.63
CA TYR A 178 -11.89 9.53 2.49
C TYR A 178 -13.32 9.65 1.94
N ASP A 179 -13.60 9.16 0.72
CA ASP A 179 -14.88 9.38 0.03
C ASP A 179 -16.08 8.94 0.88
N GLU A 180 -15.96 7.79 1.54
CA GLU A 180 -17.01 7.21 2.39
C GLU A 180 -16.87 7.56 3.89
N LEU A 181 -15.91 8.38 4.27
CA LEU A 181 -15.68 8.80 5.64
C LEU A 181 -16.43 10.10 5.97
N ARG A 182 -16.71 10.31 7.26
CA ARG A 182 -17.36 11.54 7.78
C ARG A 182 -16.41 12.75 7.83
N PHE A 183 -15.18 12.58 7.41
CA PHE A 183 -14.15 13.61 7.35
C PHE A 183 -13.31 13.45 6.07
N ASP A 184 -12.54 14.48 5.77
CA ASP A 184 -11.62 14.52 4.64
C ASP A 184 -10.32 15.21 5.06
N VAL A 185 -9.32 15.19 4.19
CA VAL A 185 -8.12 16.00 4.36
C VAL A 185 -8.47 17.49 4.31
N SER A 186 -7.66 18.31 4.96
CA SER A 186 -7.76 19.76 4.83
C SER A 186 -7.58 20.21 3.39
N GLN A 187 -8.22 21.32 3.00
CA GLN A 187 -8.01 21.93 1.69
C GLN A 187 -6.71 22.73 1.60
N LYS A 188 -6.08 23.06 2.74
CA LYS A 188 -4.80 23.77 2.76
C LYS A 188 -3.64 22.85 2.43
N GLY A 189 -2.70 23.33 1.63
CA GLY A 189 -1.60 22.53 1.11
C GLY A 189 -0.60 22.05 2.17
N ASP A 190 -0.41 22.81 3.24
CA ASP A 190 0.51 22.49 4.34
C ASP A 190 -0.11 21.60 5.45
N GLU A 191 -1.39 21.27 5.32
CA GLU A 191 -2.16 20.44 6.26
C GLU A 191 -2.48 19.04 5.73
N LYS A 192 -1.96 18.66 4.55
CA LYS A 192 -2.14 17.35 3.93
C LYS A 192 -0.92 16.94 3.13
N LEU A 193 -0.80 15.64 2.86
CA LEU A 193 0.10 15.10 1.85
C LEU A 193 -0.64 14.92 0.52
N LEU A 194 0.11 14.92 -0.56
CA LEU A 194 -0.34 14.52 -1.89
C LEU A 194 0.09 13.07 -2.16
N ALA A 195 -0.63 12.37 -3.02
CA ALA A 195 -0.25 11.03 -3.44
C ALA A 195 1.14 10.99 -4.12
N SER A 196 1.52 12.10 -4.77
CA SER A 196 2.86 12.29 -5.35
C SER A 196 3.98 12.29 -4.31
N ASP A 197 3.74 12.76 -3.08
CA ASP A 197 4.76 12.75 -2.02
C ASP A 197 5.14 11.33 -1.65
N ILE A 198 4.16 10.42 -1.64
CA ILE A 198 4.38 9.00 -1.36
C ILE A 198 5.07 8.31 -2.55
N ALA A 199 4.69 8.67 -3.78
CA ALA A 199 5.35 8.16 -4.99
C ALA A 199 6.82 8.60 -5.06
N ASN A 200 7.14 9.84 -4.66
CA ASN A 200 8.51 10.32 -4.56
C ASN A 200 9.31 9.61 -3.46
N ALA A 201 8.68 9.26 -2.34
CA ALA A 201 9.31 8.43 -1.31
C ALA A 201 9.68 7.04 -1.85
N VAL A 202 8.79 6.42 -2.63
CA VAL A 202 9.06 5.13 -3.30
C VAL A 202 10.24 5.28 -4.27
N GLU A 203 10.28 6.32 -5.10
CA GLU A 203 11.41 6.61 -5.99
C GLU A 203 12.72 6.76 -5.21
N HIS A 204 12.71 7.50 -4.10
CA HIS A 204 13.88 7.66 -3.24
C HIS A 204 14.36 6.30 -2.69
N ILE A 205 13.45 5.46 -2.18
CA ILE A 205 13.76 4.13 -1.66
C ILE A 205 14.42 3.26 -2.74
N LEU A 206 13.88 3.27 -3.96
CA LEU A 206 14.39 2.48 -5.09
C LEU A 206 15.71 3.01 -5.64
N SER A 207 16.04 4.29 -5.40
CA SER A 207 17.30 4.93 -5.80
C SER A 207 18.45 4.75 -4.80
N MET A 208 18.19 4.15 -3.64
CA MET A 208 19.22 3.91 -2.64
C MET A 208 20.30 2.97 -3.18
N ARG A 209 21.56 3.23 -2.78
CA ARG A 209 22.65 2.31 -3.13
C ARG A 209 22.42 0.91 -2.59
N LYS A 210 22.84 -0.12 -3.30
CA LYS A 210 22.84 -1.50 -2.79
C LYS A 210 23.56 -1.58 -1.43
N GLY A 211 22.96 -2.29 -0.50
CA GLY A 211 23.47 -2.46 0.87
C GLY A 211 23.03 -1.36 1.87
N ALA A 212 22.19 -0.41 1.45
CA ALA A 212 21.48 0.51 2.33
C ALA A 212 19.98 0.33 2.17
N VAL A 213 19.28 0.12 3.26
CA VAL A 213 17.81 -0.08 3.28
C VAL A 213 17.16 0.99 4.14
N VAL A 214 16.17 1.65 3.58
CA VAL A 214 15.24 2.48 4.35
C VAL A 214 14.17 1.53 4.91
N SER A 215 14.33 1.03 6.12
CA SER A 215 13.39 0.07 6.72
C SER A 215 12.05 0.73 7.11
N GLU A 216 12.08 2.01 7.47
CA GLU A 216 10.89 2.78 7.83
C GLU A 216 10.98 4.20 7.26
N TYR A 217 9.88 4.69 6.70
CA TYR A 217 9.76 6.03 6.15
C TYR A 217 8.44 6.68 6.61
N THR A 218 8.53 7.58 7.57
CA THR A 218 7.35 8.32 8.06
C THR A 218 7.29 9.70 7.43
N ILE A 219 6.17 10.00 6.75
CA ILE A 219 5.92 11.29 6.09
C ILE A 219 4.71 11.94 6.75
N ARG A 220 4.86 13.21 7.14
CA ARG A 220 3.78 13.99 7.74
C ARG A 220 3.63 15.32 7.02
N SER A 221 2.39 15.82 6.98
CA SER A 221 2.14 17.22 6.61
C SER A 221 2.77 18.15 7.65
N LEU A 222 3.15 19.34 7.21
CA LEU A 222 3.78 20.33 8.09
C LEU A 222 2.85 20.73 9.26
N LYS A 223 1.56 20.86 8.97
CA LYS A 223 0.52 21.14 9.96
C LYS A 223 -0.54 20.04 9.94
N PHE A 224 -1.26 19.91 11.03
CA PHE A 224 -2.39 18.98 11.12
C PHE A 224 -3.69 19.70 10.78
N GLY A 225 -4.49 19.14 9.88
CA GLY A 225 -5.80 19.65 9.53
C GLY A 225 -6.76 18.56 9.07
N ILE A 226 -8.02 18.64 9.51
CA ILE A 226 -9.11 17.75 9.12
C ILE A 226 -10.30 18.60 8.72
N SER A 227 -10.91 18.28 7.58
CA SER A 227 -12.18 18.86 7.14
C SER A 227 -13.32 17.92 7.52
N LYS A 228 -14.32 18.42 8.26
CA LYS A 228 -15.53 17.65 8.55
C LYS A 228 -16.45 17.69 7.35
N LYS A 229 -16.97 16.54 6.94
CA LYS A 229 -18.05 16.49 5.94
C LYS A 229 -19.40 16.74 6.59
N PRO A 230 -20.37 17.37 5.89
CA PRO A 230 -21.74 17.51 6.39
C PRO A 230 -22.31 16.14 6.76
N LYS A 231 -23.15 16.09 7.81
CA LYS A 231 -23.92 14.87 8.11
C LYS A 231 -24.84 14.60 6.91
N ARG A 232 -24.68 13.44 6.30
CA ARG A 232 -25.67 12.91 5.35
C ARG A 232 -26.91 12.44 6.08
#